data_ffee97f9435e1cd71249d2909192e971
#
_entry.id   ffee97f9435e1cd71249d2909192e971
#
_cell.length_a   1.000
_cell.length_b   1.000
_cell.length_c   1.000
_cell.angle_alpha   90.00
_cell.angle_beta   90.00
_cell.angle_gamma   90.00
#
_symmetry.space_group_name_H-M   'P 1'
#
loop_
_entity.id
_entity.type
_entity.pdbx_description
1 polymer ?
#
loop_
_entity_poly.entity_id
_entity_poly.type
_entity_poly.pdbx_seq_one_letter_code
_entity_poly.pdbx_strand_id
1 'polypeptide(L)'
;MKRATRLVHAARPAYQDGRRPVNPPVVRASTVDFASMAEMAAAQRPGSAGAQSFTYGVRGTPTTFALETLITELENGTGTKLYSSGLEAIAAVMLAFLRPGDHLLVVDTVYSPVRELLEDFLAE
;
A
#
# COMPACT_ATOMS: atom_id res chain seq x y z
N MET A 1 20.87 -8.33 10.12
CA MET A 1 21.34 -7.23 9.24
C MET A 1 20.96 -5.90 9.88
N LYS A 2 21.84 -4.88 9.86
CA LYS A 2 21.55 -3.55 10.46
C LYS A 2 20.40 -2.86 9.68
N ARG A 3 19.59 -2.01 10.36
CA ARG A 3 18.45 -1.30 9.74
C ARG A 3 18.87 -0.50 8.48
N ALA A 4 20.00 0.21 8.54
CA ALA A 4 20.53 0.95 7.40
C ALA A 4 20.87 0.04 6.19
N THR A 5 21.39 -1.16 6.44
CA THR A 5 21.70 -2.12 5.38
C THR A 5 20.41 -2.69 4.75
N ARG A 6 19.37 -2.93 5.57
CA ARG A 6 18.05 -3.36 5.07
C ARG A 6 17.45 -2.29 4.15
N LEU A 7 17.48 -1.02 4.54
CA LEU A 7 17.02 0.12 3.74
C LEU A 7 17.67 0.16 2.35
N VAL A 8 18.98 -0.04 2.27
CA VAL A 8 19.72 0.04 1.00
C VAL A 8 19.44 -1.16 0.09
N HIS A 9 19.02 -2.30 0.65
CA HIS A 9 18.86 -3.54 -0.11
C HIS A 9 17.40 -3.97 -0.30
N ALA A 10 16.48 -3.46 0.52
CA ALA A 10 15.06 -3.78 0.43
C ALA A 10 14.46 -3.32 -0.91
N ALA A 11 13.43 -4.01 -1.34
CA ALA A 11 12.65 -3.70 -2.54
C ALA A 11 13.46 -3.65 -3.87
N ARG A 12 14.69 -4.16 -3.88
CA ARG A 12 15.45 -4.29 -5.14
C ARG A 12 14.77 -5.33 -6.05
N PRO A 13 14.69 -5.06 -7.37
CA PRO A 13 14.16 -6.04 -8.32
C PRO A 13 14.92 -7.36 -8.28
N ALA A 14 14.28 -8.43 -8.69
CA ALA A 14 14.95 -9.70 -8.93
C ALA A 14 16.00 -9.58 -10.05
N TYR A 15 17.01 -10.46 -10.04
CA TYR A 15 17.94 -10.57 -11.14
C TYR A 15 17.23 -11.13 -12.38
N GLN A 16 17.47 -10.52 -13.54
CA GLN A 16 17.07 -10.99 -14.85
C GLN A 16 18.34 -11.13 -15.68
N ASP A 17 18.61 -12.32 -16.22
CA ASP A 17 19.82 -12.62 -16.99
C ASP A 17 21.13 -12.19 -16.29
N GLY A 18 21.22 -12.42 -14.97
CA GLY A 18 22.37 -12.07 -14.15
C GLY A 18 22.53 -10.57 -13.86
N ARG A 19 21.57 -9.74 -14.23
CA ARG A 19 21.58 -8.27 -14.06
C ARG A 19 20.31 -7.78 -13.37
N ARG A 20 20.43 -6.68 -12.63
CA ARG A 20 19.27 -5.93 -12.10
C ARG A 20 19.64 -4.46 -11.97
N PRO A 21 18.69 -3.54 -12.15
CA PRO A 21 18.88 -2.15 -11.75
C PRO A 21 19.06 -2.05 -10.24
N VAL A 22 19.83 -1.09 -9.78
CA VAL A 22 20.00 -0.84 -8.33
C VAL A 22 18.72 -0.31 -7.72
N ASN A 23 18.05 0.59 -8.43
CA ASN A 23 16.76 1.15 -8.03
C ASN A 23 15.60 0.40 -8.68
N PRO A 24 14.43 0.30 -8.03
CA PRO A 24 13.23 -0.18 -8.67
C PRO A 24 12.91 0.65 -9.93
N PRO A 25 12.60 0.02 -11.06
CA PRO A 25 12.14 0.72 -12.25
C PRO A 25 10.85 1.51 -12.00
N VAL A 26 10.71 2.64 -12.67
CA VAL A 26 9.46 3.42 -12.63
C VAL A 26 8.49 2.83 -13.66
N VAL A 27 7.47 2.16 -13.17
CA VAL A 27 6.39 1.59 -13.99
C VAL A 27 5.18 2.51 -13.91
N ARG A 28 4.81 3.11 -15.04
CA ARG A 28 3.60 3.91 -15.21
C ARG A 28 2.64 3.17 -16.11
N ALA A 29 1.53 2.75 -15.56
CA ALA A 29 0.51 2.03 -16.31
C ALA A 29 -0.87 2.30 -15.74
N SER A 30 -1.87 2.25 -16.58
CA SER A 30 -3.29 2.17 -16.20
C SER A 30 -3.79 0.76 -16.45
N THR A 31 -4.07 0.41 -17.68
CA THR A 31 -4.54 -0.91 -18.08
C THR A 31 -3.37 -1.88 -18.17
N VAL A 32 -3.61 -3.11 -17.75
CA VAL A 32 -2.69 -4.25 -17.87
C VAL A 32 -3.30 -5.24 -18.85
N ASP A 33 -2.56 -5.62 -19.85
CA ASP A 33 -2.91 -6.68 -20.80
C ASP A 33 -2.43 -8.04 -20.31
N PHE A 34 -3.19 -9.09 -20.61
CA PHE A 34 -2.90 -10.46 -20.22
C PHE A 34 -2.80 -11.35 -21.47
N ALA A 35 -1.84 -12.25 -21.52
CA ALA A 35 -1.66 -13.14 -22.65
C ALA A 35 -2.86 -14.09 -22.85
N SER A 36 -3.69 -14.33 -21.82
CA SER A 36 -4.90 -15.12 -21.92
C SER A 36 -5.93 -14.76 -20.86
N MET A 37 -7.19 -15.10 -21.11
CA MET A 37 -8.28 -14.98 -20.12
C MET A 37 -8.02 -15.83 -18.88
N ALA A 38 -7.34 -16.96 -19.01
CA ALA A 38 -7.00 -17.80 -17.88
C ALA A 38 -5.99 -17.13 -16.93
N GLU A 39 -4.98 -16.44 -17.48
CA GLU A 39 -4.01 -15.67 -16.69
C GLU A 39 -4.68 -14.49 -16.02
N MET A 40 -5.56 -13.75 -16.71
CA MET A 40 -6.33 -12.67 -16.12
C MET A 40 -7.17 -13.18 -14.94
N ALA A 41 -7.92 -14.27 -15.11
CA ALA A 41 -8.73 -14.86 -14.05
C ALA A 41 -7.87 -15.35 -12.87
N ALA A 42 -6.69 -15.91 -13.14
CA ALA A 42 -5.76 -16.34 -12.09
C ALA A 42 -5.23 -15.15 -11.27
N ALA A 43 -4.89 -14.04 -11.92
CA ALA A 43 -4.38 -12.83 -11.28
C ALA A 43 -5.44 -12.10 -10.43
N GLN A 44 -6.73 -12.30 -10.73
CA GLN A 44 -7.85 -11.65 -10.06
C GLN A 44 -8.53 -12.52 -8.99
N ARG A 45 -8.01 -13.71 -8.67
CA ARG A 45 -8.64 -14.63 -7.71
C ARG A 45 -8.82 -13.98 -6.33
N PRO A 46 -10.00 -14.19 -5.67
CA PRO A 46 -10.18 -13.87 -4.27
C PRO A 46 -9.16 -14.63 -3.40
N GLY A 47 -8.56 -13.97 -2.42
CA GLY A 47 -7.50 -14.56 -1.58
C GLY A 47 -6.12 -13.99 -1.87
N SER A 48 -5.93 -13.38 -3.02
CA SER A 48 -4.83 -12.43 -3.25
C SER A 48 -5.12 -11.05 -2.65
N ALA A 49 -6.22 -10.89 -1.90
CA ALA A 49 -6.50 -9.67 -1.14
C ALA A 49 -5.36 -9.42 -0.15
N GLY A 50 -4.57 -8.41 -0.42
CA GLY A 50 -3.29 -8.14 0.24
C GLY A 50 -2.07 -8.57 -0.57
N ALA A 51 -2.19 -9.45 -1.55
CA ALA A 51 -1.10 -9.74 -2.47
C ALA A 51 -0.92 -8.57 -3.45
N GLN A 52 0.33 -8.21 -3.70
CA GLN A 52 0.72 -7.22 -4.69
C GLN A 52 0.54 -7.81 -6.09
N SER A 53 -0.66 -7.66 -6.67
CA SER A 53 -0.99 -8.17 -7.99
C SER A 53 -1.13 -7.02 -8.98
N PHE A 54 -0.27 -7.00 -10.00
CA PHE A 54 -0.29 -5.99 -11.04
C PHE A 54 -1.36 -6.32 -12.08
N THR A 55 -2.60 -6.01 -11.75
CA THR A 55 -3.78 -6.26 -12.59
C THR A 55 -4.38 -4.98 -13.17
N TYR A 56 -4.14 -3.85 -12.53
CA TYR A 56 -4.59 -2.54 -12.95
C TYR A 56 -3.79 -1.46 -12.21
N GLY A 57 -3.30 -0.46 -12.91
CA GLY A 57 -2.41 0.56 -12.35
C GLY A 57 -2.94 1.30 -11.13
N VAL A 58 -4.27 1.48 -11.03
CA VAL A 58 -4.92 2.10 -9.86
C VAL A 58 -4.76 1.26 -8.59
N ARG A 59 -4.65 -0.06 -8.73
CA ARG A 59 -4.41 -0.97 -7.58
C ARG A 59 -2.96 -1.03 -7.14
N GLY A 60 -2.08 -0.41 -7.88
CA GLY A 60 -0.64 -0.37 -7.68
C GLY A 60 0.12 -0.89 -8.88
N THR A 61 1.40 -0.56 -8.90
CA THR A 61 2.37 -0.97 -9.92
C THR A 61 3.57 -1.60 -9.24
N PRO A 62 4.47 -2.28 -9.95
CA PRO A 62 5.72 -2.76 -9.38
C PRO A 62 6.51 -1.69 -8.61
N THR A 63 6.42 -0.42 -9.01
CA THR A 63 7.06 0.70 -8.32
C THR A 63 6.45 0.97 -6.95
N THR A 64 5.11 1.03 -6.86
CA THR A 64 4.42 1.25 -5.58
C THR A 64 4.56 0.04 -4.67
N PHE A 65 4.50 -1.18 -5.23
CA PHE A 65 4.71 -2.42 -4.47
C PHE A 65 6.11 -2.51 -3.86
N ALA A 66 7.14 -2.01 -4.56
CA ALA A 66 8.49 -1.93 -4.02
C ALA A 66 8.54 -1.05 -2.76
N LEU A 67 7.84 0.10 -2.75
CA LEU A 67 7.75 0.97 -1.58
C LEU A 67 6.93 0.32 -0.45
N GLU A 68 5.79 -0.28 -0.75
CA GLU A 68 4.98 -1.02 0.23
C GLU A 68 5.81 -2.11 0.92
N THR A 69 6.56 -2.90 0.14
CA THR A 69 7.45 -3.94 0.67
C THR A 69 8.52 -3.35 1.59
N LEU A 70 9.17 -2.27 1.17
CA LEU A 70 10.19 -1.58 1.97
C LEU A 70 9.65 -1.13 3.33
N ILE A 71 8.50 -0.45 3.35
CA ILE A 71 7.89 0.04 4.59
C ILE A 71 7.45 -1.14 5.47
N THR A 72 6.83 -2.17 4.88
CA THR A 72 6.45 -3.38 5.60
C THR A 72 7.64 -4.02 6.32
N GLU A 73 8.79 -4.15 5.64
CA GLU A 73 10.01 -4.69 6.23
C GLU A 73 10.59 -3.79 7.32
N LEU A 74 10.55 -2.47 7.15
CA LEU A 74 11.08 -1.51 8.12
C LEU A 74 10.30 -1.50 9.42
N GLU A 75 8.99 -1.57 9.32
CA GLU A 75 8.08 -1.50 10.46
C GLU A 75 7.75 -2.88 11.04
N ASN A 76 8.31 -3.98 10.47
CA ASN A 76 7.96 -5.37 10.79
C ASN A 76 6.45 -5.62 10.73
N GLY A 77 5.77 -4.97 9.79
CA GLY A 77 4.35 -5.10 9.57
C GLY A 77 3.98 -6.35 8.76
N THR A 78 2.69 -6.62 8.65
CA THR A 78 2.14 -7.69 7.81
C THR A 78 1.85 -7.21 6.39
N GLY A 79 1.74 -5.90 6.19
CA GLY A 79 1.52 -5.27 4.90
C GLY A 79 1.46 -3.75 5.02
N THR A 80 1.62 -3.08 3.90
CA THR A 80 1.55 -1.62 3.77
C THR A 80 0.59 -1.28 2.65
N LYS A 81 -0.17 -0.20 2.82
CA LYS A 81 -0.95 0.44 1.75
C LYS A 81 -0.54 1.89 1.63
N LEU A 82 -0.39 2.35 0.39
CA LEU A 82 -0.03 3.72 0.07
C LEU A 82 -1.27 4.54 -0.26
N TYR A 83 -1.27 5.78 0.20
CA TYR A 83 -2.33 6.77 -0.04
C TYR A 83 -1.72 8.06 -0.56
N SER A 84 -2.51 8.91 -1.20
CA SER A 84 -2.03 10.16 -1.79
C SER A 84 -1.71 11.23 -0.73
N SER A 85 -2.26 11.10 0.48
CA SER A 85 -2.02 12.02 1.59
C SER A 85 -2.08 11.31 2.94
N GLY A 86 -1.50 11.94 3.97
CA GLY A 86 -1.59 11.45 5.35
C GLY A 86 -3.02 11.42 5.88
N LEU A 87 -3.82 12.44 5.56
CA LEU A 87 -5.23 12.48 5.97
C LEU A 87 -6.04 11.34 5.34
N GLU A 88 -5.82 11.05 4.05
CA GLU A 88 -6.46 9.92 3.38
C GLU A 88 -6.07 8.58 4.02
N ALA A 89 -4.80 8.40 4.38
CA ALA A 89 -4.34 7.19 5.05
C ALA A 89 -5.03 7.01 6.41
N ILE A 90 -5.18 8.09 7.19
CA ILE A 90 -5.86 8.07 8.49
C ILE A 90 -7.36 7.80 8.30
N ALA A 91 -8.02 8.50 7.38
CA ALA A 91 -9.43 8.30 7.07
C ALA A 91 -9.72 6.86 6.62
N ALA A 92 -8.86 6.29 5.78
CA ALA A 92 -9.01 4.91 5.32
C ALA A 92 -8.96 3.90 6.47
N VAL A 93 -8.08 4.10 7.46
CA VAL A 93 -8.02 3.25 8.66
C VAL A 93 -9.30 3.38 9.47
N MET A 94 -9.77 4.61 9.73
CA MET A 94 -11.01 4.84 10.47
C MET A 94 -12.20 4.17 9.79
N LEU A 95 -12.41 4.41 8.50
CA LEU A 95 -13.51 3.83 7.73
C LEU A 95 -13.43 2.31 7.60
N ALA A 96 -12.25 1.72 7.68
CA ALA A 96 -12.08 0.27 7.61
C ALA A 96 -12.44 -0.44 8.93
N PHE A 97 -12.23 0.21 10.08
CA PHE A 97 -12.34 -0.42 11.38
C PHE A 97 -13.52 0.09 12.23
N LEU A 98 -14.02 1.28 11.97
CA LEU A 98 -15.12 1.88 12.73
C LEU A 98 -16.46 1.64 12.04
N ARG A 99 -17.50 1.47 12.87
CA ARG A 99 -18.91 1.39 12.48
C ARG A 99 -19.70 2.45 13.25
N PRO A 100 -20.85 2.87 12.73
CA PRO A 100 -21.75 3.75 13.49
C PRO A 100 -22.03 3.21 14.91
N GLY A 101 -21.78 4.05 15.92
CA GLY A 101 -21.91 3.69 17.32
C GLY A 101 -20.64 3.21 18.01
N ASP A 102 -19.55 3.00 17.29
CA ASP A 102 -18.26 2.66 17.89
C ASP A 102 -17.63 3.87 18.62
N HIS A 103 -16.81 3.58 19.62
CA HIS A 103 -16.07 4.60 20.35
C HIS A 103 -14.63 4.70 19.83
N LEU A 104 -14.18 5.93 19.55
CA LEU A 104 -12.81 6.22 19.14
C LEU A 104 -12.15 7.14 20.17
N LEU A 105 -11.03 6.70 20.71
CA LEU A 105 -10.19 7.54 21.59
C LEU A 105 -9.03 8.13 20.78
N VAL A 106 -8.96 9.44 20.72
CA VAL A 106 -7.93 10.18 19.98
C VAL A 106 -7.22 11.15 20.94
N VAL A 107 -5.91 11.28 20.77
CA VAL A 107 -5.14 12.26 21.55
C VAL A 107 -5.59 13.70 21.21
N ASP A 108 -5.61 14.57 22.20
CA ASP A 108 -6.03 15.97 22.01
C ASP A 108 -5.12 16.77 21.05
N THR A 109 -3.86 16.38 20.95
CA THR A 109 -2.87 16.99 20.05
C THR A 109 -2.86 16.40 18.64
N VAL A 110 -3.94 15.70 18.24
CA VAL A 110 -4.05 15.15 16.89
C VAL A 110 -3.99 16.26 15.83
N TYR A 111 -3.50 15.92 14.65
CA TYR A 111 -3.47 16.82 13.50
C TYR A 111 -4.86 17.40 13.18
N SER A 112 -4.95 18.75 13.10
CA SER A 112 -6.23 19.49 13.02
C SER A 112 -7.20 18.94 11.96
N PRO A 113 -6.80 18.64 10.70
CA PRO A 113 -7.72 18.07 9.72
C PRO A 113 -8.29 16.70 10.11
N VAL A 114 -7.60 15.95 10.96
CA VAL A 114 -8.16 14.68 11.50
C VAL A 114 -9.24 15.00 12.52
N ARG A 115 -9.05 16.02 13.37
CA ARG A 115 -10.07 16.47 14.30
C ARG A 115 -11.34 16.91 13.56
N GLU A 116 -11.20 17.73 12.53
CA GLU A 116 -12.32 18.18 11.68
C GLU A 116 -13.04 16.98 11.03
N LEU A 117 -12.28 16.01 10.49
CA LEU A 117 -12.86 14.79 9.95
C LEU A 117 -13.69 14.02 10.97
N LEU A 118 -13.23 13.95 12.22
CA LEU A 118 -13.92 13.23 13.30
C LEU A 118 -15.16 13.97 13.77
N GLU A 119 -15.07 15.27 14.00
CA GLU A 119 -16.13 16.09 14.58
C GLU A 119 -17.24 16.41 13.56
N ASP A 120 -16.85 16.69 12.31
CA ASP A 120 -17.78 17.19 11.28
C ASP A 120 -18.33 16.08 10.38
N PHE A 121 -17.64 14.95 10.23
CA PHE A 121 -18.01 13.92 9.27
C PHE A 121 -18.27 12.54 9.88
N LEU A 122 -17.53 12.13 10.90
CA LEU A 122 -17.66 10.80 11.49
C LEU A 122 -18.48 10.77 12.79
N ALA A 123 -18.75 11.92 13.41
CA ALA A 123 -19.54 12.00 14.64
C ALA A 123 -21.07 12.00 14.41
N GLU A 124 -21.53 12.09 13.16
CA GLU A 124 -22.94 11.97 12.78
C GLU A 124 -23.32 10.49 12.59
#